data_d18f258b9fea197215c46dd8bb2458ca
#
_entry.id   d18f258b9fea197215c46dd8bb2458ca
#
_cell.length_a   1.000
_cell.length_b   1.000
_cell.length_c   1.000
_cell.angle_alpha   90.00
_cell.angle_beta   90.00
_cell.angle_gamma   90.00
#
_symmetry.space_group_name_H-M   'P 1'
#
loop_
_entity.id
_entity.type
_entity.pdbx_description
1 polymer ?
#
loop_
_entity_poly.entity_id
_entity_poly.type
_entity_poly.pdbx_seq_one_letter_code
_entity_poly.pdbx_strand_id
1 'polypeptide(L)'
;MTLIDPHRADRRTFMASSAAWAAAGLLVPAGLQAQPARGRAAAGYEPQRGQSGKDVIWIPTPDVQVTRMLRLAQLTPQDYLIDLGSGDGKIVIAAAREGTPGLGIEYNPDMVALSQRRAREAGVADRARFEKADIFESDFSRATVITMYLLPHLNLRLRPRILALKPGTRIVSHEFRMGRWRPDETSRIGNASVHLWLVPANVGGQWELQFPQRAGPATVRLDVARQHFQNFDAAVAFGDFETFVREPKVAGDQVRFDLTDEDGHLRRFTGRVAGDRITGSVYDLTGGGAVRAPFNARRLGAAPPIEGSGPAADNEAESLGTE
;
A
#
# COMPACT_ATOMS: atom_id res chain seq x y z
N MET A 1 -41.07 -7.63 -50.57
CA MET A 1 -41.64 -6.38 -51.10
C MET A 1 -40.74 -5.26 -50.64
N THR A 2 -39.84 -5.01 -51.48
CA THR A 2 -39.33 -3.83 -52.19
C THR A 2 -38.42 -2.95 -51.35
N LEU A 3 -37.15 -3.19 -51.47
CA LEU A 3 -36.03 -2.39 -51.95
C LEU A 3 -36.36 -0.96 -52.36
N ILE A 4 -35.56 0.03 -51.94
CA ILE A 4 -34.96 1.04 -52.82
C ILE A 4 -33.83 1.76 -52.08
N ASP A 5 -32.59 1.57 -52.57
CA ASP A 5 -31.47 2.50 -52.55
C ASP A 5 -31.57 3.36 -53.82
N PRO A 6 -31.18 4.62 -53.83
CA PRO A 6 -30.22 5.03 -54.84
C PRO A 6 -29.24 6.14 -54.44
N HIS A 7 -28.03 5.85 -54.64
CA HIS A 7 -26.97 6.41 -55.48
C HIS A 7 -27.08 7.83 -56.07
N ARG A 8 -25.90 8.51 -56.01
CA ARG A 8 -25.10 9.18 -57.07
C ARG A 8 -25.25 10.68 -57.31
N ALA A 9 -24.08 11.31 -57.13
CA ALA A 9 -23.30 12.12 -58.08
C ALA A 9 -23.87 13.50 -58.47
N ASP A 10 -23.06 14.55 -58.42
CA ASP A 10 -22.34 14.96 -59.63
C ASP A 10 -21.28 16.08 -59.32
N ARG A 11 -20.18 15.95 -60.05
CA ARG A 11 -19.10 16.94 -60.18
C ARG A 11 -19.53 18.00 -61.16
N ARG A 12 -19.26 19.26 -60.92
CA ARG A 12 -18.94 20.19 -62.02
C ARG A 12 -17.96 21.29 -61.57
N THR A 13 -16.85 21.25 -62.20
CA THR A 13 -15.80 22.15 -62.48
C THR A 13 -16.31 23.54 -62.93
N PHE A 14 -15.72 24.64 -62.45
CA PHE A 14 -15.64 25.88 -63.24
C PHE A 14 -14.27 26.55 -63.04
N MET A 15 -13.76 27.01 -64.20
CA MET A 15 -12.42 27.50 -64.46
C MET A 15 -12.19 28.93 -63.98
N ALA A 16 -10.95 29.14 -63.64
CA ALA A 16 -10.02 30.27 -63.86
C ALA A 16 -10.57 31.68 -64.18
N SER A 17 -10.09 32.66 -63.45
CA SER A 17 -9.73 33.96 -63.99
C SER A 17 -8.57 34.56 -63.25
N SER A 18 -7.49 34.76 -64.00
CA SER A 18 -6.24 35.41 -63.59
C SER A 18 -6.44 36.91 -63.49
N ALA A 19 -6.00 37.54 -62.41
CA ALA A 19 -5.68 38.98 -62.42
C ALA A 19 -4.45 39.21 -61.53
N ALA A 20 -3.36 39.58 -62.16
CA ALA A 20 -2.14 40.06 -61.56
C ALA A 20 -2.34 41.42 -60.94
N TRP A 21 -1.91 41.63 -59.70
CA TRP A 21 -1.59 42.97 -59.15
C TRP A 21 -0.33 42.94 -58.29
N ALA A 22 0.47 43.92 -58.55
CA ALA A 22 1.80 44.34 -58.17
C ALA A 22 2.28 44.05 -56.76
N ALA A 23 3.58 43.82 -56.68
CA ALA A 23 4.43 43.77 -55.51
C ALA A 23 4.37 45.07 -54.69
N ALA A 24 3.98 45.00 -53.44
CA ALA A 24 4.33 45.94 -52.41
C ALA A 24 5.06 45.21 -51.32
N GLY A 25 6.37 45.43 -51.21
CA GLY A 25 7.21 44.88 -50.15
C GLY A 25 6.76 45.44 -48.79
N LEU A 26 6.31 44.58 -47.93
CA LEU A 26 6.18 44.83 -46.50
C LEU A 26 7.26 44.07 -45.76
N LEU A 27 8.20 44.84 -45.22
CA LEU A 27 9.19 44.39 -44.24
C LEU A 27 8.45 43.71 -43.06
N VAL A 28 8.58 42.42 -42.96
CA VAL A 28 8.19 41.65 -41.78
C VAL A 28 9.29 41.88 -40.74
N PRO A 29 9.00 42.47 -39.56
CA PRO A 29 9.99 42.50 -38.50
C PRO A 29 10.24 41.06 -38.02
N ALA A 30 11.50 40.59 -38.21
CA ALA A 30 12.01 39.41 -37.58
C ALA A 30 11.97 39.58 -36.04
N GLY A 31 11.31 38.72 -35.32
CA GLY A 31 11.49 38.65 -33.87
C GLY A 31 10.24 38.41 -33.05
N LEU A 32 9.36 37.47 -33.43
CA LEU A 32 8.58 36.75 -32.42
C LEU A 32 9.23 35.36 -32.23
N GLN A 33 10.30 35.33 -31.45
CA GLN A 33 10.71 34.09 -30.81
C GLN A 33 9.55 33.66 -29.90
N ALA A 34 8.91 32.55 -30.25
CA ALA A 34 8.00 31.86 -29.34
C ALA A 34 8.82 31.54 -28.07
N GLN A 35 8.62 32.32 -27.03
CA GLN A 35 9.13 31.95 -25.70
C GLN A 35 8.50 30.59 -25.38
N PRO A 36 9.32 29.60 -24.98
CA PRO A 36 8.74 28.38 -24.45
C PRO A 36 7.82 28.80 -23.31
N ALA A 37 6.58 28.31 -23.32
CA ALA A 37 5.63 28.52 -22.26
C ALA A 37 6.32 28.10 -20.96
N ARG A 38 6.96 29.03 -20.29
CA ARG A 38 7.40 28.89 -18.91
C ARG A 38 6.12 28.57 -18.18
N GLY A 39 5.99 27.32 -17.72
CA GLY A 39 4.90 26.89 -16.90
C GLY A 39 4.66 27.99 -15.89
N ARG A 40 3.49 28.57 -15.93
CA ARG A 40 3.03 29.61 -15.01
C ARG A 40 3.09 28.95 -13.65
N ALA A 41 4.24 29.07 -12.96
CA ALA A 41 4.39 28.61 -11.60
C ALA A 41 3.23 29.24 -10.84
N ALA A 42 2.29 28.41 -10.42
CA ALA A 42 1.02 28.82 -9.88
C ALA A 42 1.21 29.52 -8.53
N ALA A 43 1.70 30.76 -8.57
CA ALA A 43 1.49 31.71 -7.49
C ALA A 43 -0.02 31.95 -7.44
N GLY A 44 -0.74 31.13 -6.65
CA GLY A 44 -2.18 31.28 -6.47
C GLY A 44 -3.05 30.06 -6.72
N TYR A 45 -2.48 28.87 -7.13
CA TYR A 45 -3.31 27.68 -7.21
C TYR A 45 -3.78 27.25 -5.81
N GLU A 46 -5.09 27.23 -5.64
CA GLU A 46 -5.77 26.69 -4.45
C GLU A 46 -6.76 25.61 -4.92
N PRO A 47 -6.61 24.37 -4.42
CA PRO A 47 -7.49 23.28 -4.82
C PRO A 47 -8.89 23.48 -4.23
N GLN A 48 -9.90 23.10 -5.01
CA GLN A 48 -11.29 23.09 -4.55
C GLN A 48 -11.67 21.69 -4.08
N ARG A 49 -12.26 21.59 -2.88
CA ARG A 49 -12.80 20.31 -2.39
C ARG A 49 -13.81 19.77 -3.41
N GLY A 50 -13.63 18.50 -3.80
CA GLY A 50 -14.46 17.82 -4.80
C GLY A 50 -13.99 18.03 -6.24
N GLN A 51 -12.88 18.76 -6.48
CA GLN A 51 -12.31 18.86 -7.82
C GLN A 51 -11.89 17.49 -8.36
N SER A 52 -12.02 17.30 -9.67
CA SER A 52 -11.63 16.05 -10.33
C SER A 52 -10.14 15.80 -10.22
N GLY A 53 -9.75 14.60 -9.79
CA GLY A 53 -8.43 14.03 -9.93
C GLY A 53 -8.38 13.05 -11.10
N LYS A 54 -7.31 12.24 -11.20
CA LYS A 54 -7.19 11.20 -12.22
C LYS A 54 -8.24 10.09 -12.05
N ASP A 55 -8.29 9.51 -10.86
CA ASP A 55 -9.12 8.34 -10.55
C ASP A 55 -10.16 8.64 -9.46
N VAL A 56 -9.99 9.75 -8.72
CA VAL A 56 -10.86 10.15 -7.60
C VAL A 56 -11.03 11.67 -7.57
N ILE A 57 -12.09 12.15 -6.94
CA ILE A 57 -12.22 13.55 -6.54
C ILE A 57 -11.27 13.85 -5.37
N TRP A 58 -10.67 15.03 -5.36
CA TRP A 58 -9.82 15.44 -4.25
C TRP A 58 -10.64 15.88 -3.03
N ILE A 59 -10.38 15.24 -1.90
CA ILE A 59 -10.92 15.61 -0.59
C ILE A 59 -9.75 15.66 0.39
N PRO A 60 -9.47 16.82 1.02
CA PRO A 60 -8.36 16.93 1.96
C PRO A 60 -8.64 16.14 3.23
N THR A 61 -7.65 15.40 3.71
CA THR A 61 -7.70 14.76 5.03
C THR A 61 -7.75 15.83 6.12
N PRO A 62 -8.72 15.80 7.06
CA PRO A 62 -8.74 16.71 8.19
C PRO A 62 -7.50 16.59 9.08
N ASP A 63 -7.02 17.69 9.68
CA ASP A 63 -5.78 17.70 10.47
C ASP A 63 -5.81 16.75 11.66
N VAL A 64 -6.99 16.59 12.29
CA VAL A 64 -7.17 15.64 13.39
C VAL A 64 -6.96 14.20 12.92
N GLN A 65 -7.35 13.88 11.68
CA GLN A 65 -7.14 12.55 11.08
C GLN A 65 -5.67 12.36 10.67
N VAL A 66 -5.02 13.39 10.11
CA VAL A 66 -3.57 13.35 9.84
C VAL A 66 -2.80 13.00 11.11
N THR A 67 -3.04 13.75 12.20
CA THR A 67 -2.40 13.46 13.50
C THR A 67 -2.69 12.03 13.96
N ARG A 68 -3.91 11.55 13.76
CA ARG A 68 -4.31 10.20 14.15
C ARG A 68 -3.61 9.14 13.30
N MET A 69 -3.49 9.35 11.99
CA MET A 69 -2.78 8.45 11.07
C MET A 69 -1.31 8.29 11.48
N LEU A 70 -0.61 9.40 11.75
CA LEU A 70 0.81 9.37 12.13
C LEU A 70 1.01 8.69 13.50
N ARG A 71 0.12 8.94 14.47
CA ARG A 71 0.16 8.27 15.79
C ARG A 71 -0.13 6.78 15.68
N LEU A 72 -1.14 6.37 14.90
CA LEU A 72 -1.47 4.96 14.70
C LEU A 72 -0.33 4.21 14.02
N ALA A 73 0.36 4.87 13.08
CA ALA A 73 1.58 4.37 12.48
C ALA A 73 2.75 4.27 13.47
N GLN A 74 2.66 4.86 14.67
CA GLN A 74 3.79 4.99 15.58
C GLN A 74 5.02 5.58 14.87
N LEU A 75 4.80 6.67 14.12
CA LEU A 75 5.82 7.26 13.27
C LEU A 75 7.03 7.73 14.07
N THR A 76 8.23 7.50 13.54
CA THR A 76 9.50 7.89 14.15
C THR A 76 10.42 8.58 13.14
N PRO A 77 11.44 9.34 13.57
CA PRO A 77 12.39 9.96 12.64
C PRO A 77 13.23 8.97 11.81
N GLN A 78 13.28 7.68 12.21
CA GLN A 78 13.98 6.61 11.48
C GLN A 78 13.14 6.03 10.35
N ASP A 79 11.87 6.38 10.28
CA ASP A 79 10.96 5.93 9.23
C ASP A 79 11.17 6.69 7.93
N TYR A 80 10.65 6.10 6.87
CA TYR A 80 10.46 6.76 5.59
C TYR A 80 8.99 6.64 5.18
N LEU A 81 8.28 7.76 5.23
CA LEU A 81 6.86 7.80 4.90
C LEU A 81 6.68 8.02 3.39
N ILE A 82 5.80 7.24 2.76
CA ILE A 82 5.31 7.52 1.41
C ILE A 82 3.79 7.69 1.45
N ASP A 83 3.30 8.83 0.93
CA ASP A 83 1.88 9.15 0.84
C ASP A 83 1.39 8.95 -0.59
N LEU A 84 0.51 7.98 -0.79
CA LEU A 84 -0.03 7.61 -2.11
C LEU A 84 -1.28 8.44 -2.42
N GLY A 85 -1.16 9.34 -3.40
CA GLY A 85 -2.17 10.36 -3.68
C GLY A 85 -2.06 11.53 -2.71
N SER A 86 -0.86 12.13 -2.60
CA SER A 86 -0.53 13.07 -1.52
C SER A 86 -1.29 14.40 -1.57
N GLY A 87 -2.00 14.67 -2.65
CA GLY A 87 -2.81 15.88 -2.79
C GLY A 87 -2.02 17.14 -2.50
N ASP A 88 -2.46 17.90 -1.51
CA ASP A 88 -1.86 19.17 -1.07
C ASP A 88 -0.62 19.01 -0.15
N GLY A 89 -0.13 17.77 0.04
CA GLY A 89 1.10 17.44 0.76
C GLY A 89 0.98 17.44 2.29
N LYS A 90 -0.20 17.61 2.83
CA LYS A 90 -0.45 17.82 4.25
C LYS A 90 0.15 16.72 5.14
N ILE A 91 -0.03 15.44 4.79
CA ILE A 91 0.43 14.30 5.59
C ILE A 91 1.97 14.25 5.62
N VAL A 92 2.62 14.37 4.46
CA VAL A 92 4.09 14.35 4.35
C VAL A 92 4.71 15.54 5.10
N ILE A 93 4.12 16.73 4.99
CA ILE A 93 4.58 17.94 5.70
C ILE A 93 4.43 17.75 7.22
N ALA A 94 3.32 17.15 7.68
CA ALA A 94 3.12 16.88 9.10
C ALA A 94 4.17 15.86 9.62
N ALA A 95 4.44 14.78 8.89
CA ALA A 95 5.48 13.82 9.22
C ALA A 95 6.87 14.46 9.28
N ALA A 96 7.20 15.32 8.30
CA ALA A 96 8.47 16.04 8.24
C ALA A 96 8.67 17.01 9.41
N ARG A 97 7.59 17.63 9.91
CA ARG A 97 7.63 18.46 11.13
C ARG A 97 7.95 17.65 12.40
N GLU A 98 7.56 16.38 12.42
CA GLU A 98 7.91 15.42 13.50
C GLU A 98 9.30 14.78 13.29
N GLY A 99 10.04 15.21 12.24
CA GLY A 99 11.39 14.75 11.94
C GLY A 99 11.49 13.58 10.99
N THR A 100 10.36 13.01 10.52
CA THR A 100 10.33 11.87 9.61
C THR A 100 10.45 12.32 8.16
N PRO A 101 11.44 11.86 7.38
CA PRO A 101 11.51 12.11 5.95
C PRO A 101 10.39 11.37 5.20
N GLY A 102 9.88 12.00 4.14
CA GLY A 102 8.81 11.40 3.34
C GLY A 102 8.73 11.91 1.92
N LEU A 103 8.00 11.14 1.12
CA LEU A 103 7.69 11.39 -0.28
C LEU A 103 6.17 11.38 -0.49
N GLY A 104 5.63 12.42 -1.08
CA GLY A 104 4.29 12.44 -1.61
C GLY A 104 4.30 12.11 -3.10
N ILE A 105 3.52 11.11 -3.50
CA ILE A 105 3.31 10.75 -4.90
C ILE A 105 1.95 11.27 -5.30
N GLU A 106 1.91 12.14 -6.32
CA GLU A 106 0.68 12.81 -6.76
C GLU A 106 0.66 12.94 -8.29
N TYR A 107 -0.48 12.66 -8.89
CA TYR A 107 -0.62 12.71 -10.35
C TYR A 107 -0.79 14.14 -10.88
N ASN A 108 -1.46 15.00 -10.12
CA ASN A 108 -1.75 16.39 -10.53
C ASN A 108 -0.52 17.29 -10.31
N PRO A 109 0.09 17.86 -11.38
CA PRO A 109 1.28 18.70 -11.26
C PRO A 109 1.06 19.99 -10.46
N ASP A 110 -0.15 20.55 -10.45
CA ASP A 110 -0.45 21.78 -9.70
C ASP A 110 -0.50 21.49 -8.19
N MET A 111 -1.01 20.31 -7.81
CA MET A 111 -0.97 19.81 -6.42
C MET A 111 0.47 19.55 -5.97
N VAL A 112 1.31 18.97 -6.82
CA VAL A 112 2.74 18.77 -6.52
C VAL A 112 3.43 20.12 -6.30
N ALA A 113 3.21 21.11 -7.19
CA ALA A 113 3.77 22.44 -7.04
C ALA A 113 3.29 23.14 -5.75
N LEU A 114 2.01 22.98 -5.40
CA LEU A 114 1.43 23.47 -4.15
C LEU A 114 2.11 22.83 -2.94
N SER A 115 2.24 21.50 -2.93
CA SER A 115 2.85 20.76 -1.84
C SER A 115 4.31 21.15 -1.62
N GLN A 116 5.09 21.31 -2.69
CA GLN A 116 6.46 21.80 -2.65
C GLN A 116 6.57 23.21 -2.10
N ARG A 117 5.64 24.11 -2.47
CA ARG A 117 5.56 25.46 -1.92
C ARG A 117 5.28 25.41 -0.41
N ARG A 118 4.24 24.66 0.01
CA ARG A 118 3.87 24.51 1.42
C ARG A 118 4.98 23.90 2.27
N ALA A 119 5.75 22.94 1.71
CA ALA A 119 6.90 22.36 2.41
C ALA A 119 8.01 23.40 2.64
N ARG A 120 8.27 24.29 1.67
CA ARG A 120 9.22 25.41 1.83
C ARG A 120 8.73 26.41 2.87
N GLU A 121 7.45 26.81 2.81
CA GLU A 121 6.83 27.71 3.78
C GLU A 121 6.84 27.16 5.20
N ALA A 122 6.71 25.83 5.32
CA ALA A 122 6.79 25.12 6.60
C ALA A 122 8.23 24.86 7.09
N GLY A 123 9.27 25.20 6.29
CA GLY A 123 10.67 24.98 6.64
C GLY A 123 11.10 23.51 6.69
N VAL A 124 10.41 22.61 5.95
CA VAL A 124 10.65 21.15 5.94
C VAL A 124 10.93 20.57 4.55
N ALA A 125 11.28 21.40 3.58
CA ALA A 125 11.52 20.97 2.19
C ALA A 125 12.75 20.05 2.04
N ASP A 126 13.62 19.96 3.01
CA ASP A 126 14.72 19.01 3.10
C ASP A 126 14.22 17.57 3.37
N ARG A 127 13.13 17.42 4.10
CA ARG A 127 12.53 16.14 4.51
C ARG A 127 11.21 15.80 3.79
N ALA A 128 10.42 16.81 3.39
CA ALA A 128 9.16 16.61 2.65
C ALA A 128 9.38 16.81 1.15
N ARG A 129 9.37 15.73 0.39
CA ARG A 129 9.53 15.73 -1.07
C ARG A 129 8.24 15.33 -1.75
N PHE A 130 8.04 15.79 -2.99
CA PHE A 130 6.83 15.52 -3.76
C PHE A 130 7.20 15.29 -5.22
N GLU A 131 6.60 14.26 -5.81
CA GLU A 131 6.82 13.85 -7.19
C GLU A 131 5.50 13.73 -7.95
N LYS A 132 5.50 14.23 -9.20
CA LYS A 132 4.40 13.98 -10.13
C LYS A 132 4.57 12.58 -10.71
N ALA A 133 3.76 11.63 -10.25
CA ALA A 133 3.80 10.25 -10.75
C ALA A 133 2.47 9.53 -10.55
N ASP A 134 2.32 8.39 -11.23
CA ASP A 134 1.21 7.46 -11.03
C ASP A 134 1.55 6.51 -9.88
N ILE A 135 0.69 6.44 -8.87
CA ILE A 135 0.87 5.55 -7.71
C ILE A 135 0.92 4.06 -8.10
N PHE A 136 0.31 3.69 -9.23
CA PHE A 136 0.32 2.30 -9.71
C PHE A 136 1.60 1.92 -10.46
N GLU A 137 2.39 2.88 -10.89
CA GLU A 137 3.65 2.68 -11.62
C GLU A 137 4.88 3.02 -10.78
N SER A 138 4.71 3.84 -9.73
CA SER A 138 5.78 4.33 -8.87
C SER A 138 6.39 3.23 -8.00
N ASP A 139 7.69 3.29 -7.77
CA ASP A 139 8.35 2.45 -6.78
C ASP A 139 8.23 3.06 -5.37
N PHE A 140 7.53 2.36 -4.50
CA PHE A 140 7.40 2.71 -3.08
C PHE A 140 7.99 1.64 -2.14
N SER A 141 8.86 0.77 -2.65
CA SER A 141 9.47 -0.36 -1.92
C SER A 141 10.33 0.05 -0.72
N ARG A 142 10.86 1.29 -0.72
CA ARG A 142 11.65 1.84 0.39
C ARG A 142 10.83 2.32 1.59
N ALA A 143 9.49 2.38 1.46
CA ALA A 143 8.64 2.85 2.54
C ALA A 143 8.71 1.94 3.77
N THR A 144 8.78 2.53 4.95
CA THR A 144 8.51 1.87 6.23
C THR A 144 7.10 2.18 6.71
N VAL A 145 6.53 3.30 6.23
CA VAL A 145 5.14 3.71 6.45
C VAL A 145 4.56 4.17 5.12
N ILE A 146 3.38 3.65 4.78
CA ILE A 146 2.55 4.16 3.68
C ILE A 146 1.29 4.78 4.27
N THR A 147 0.94 5.96 3.77
CA THR A 147 -0.34 6.60 4.03
C THR A 147 -1.14 6.71 2.75
N MET A 148 -2.48 6.66 2.86
CA MET A 148 -3.38 6.81 1.72
C MET A 148 -4.79 7.24 2.15
N TYR A 149 -5.44 7.99 1.28
CA TYR A 149 -6.87 8.30 1.34
C TYR A 149 -7.47 8.07 -0.04
N LEU A 150 -7.64 6.82 -0.39
CA LEU A 150 -8.06 6.37 -1.72
C LEU A 150 -9.32 5.51 -1.61
N LEU A 151 -10.14 5.52 -2.67
CA LEU A 151 -11.34 4.70 -2.74
C LEU A 151 -11.04 3.19 -2.65
N PRO A 152 -11.98 2.36 -2.19
CA PRO A 152 -11.76 0.93 -1.95
C PRO A 152 -11.17 0.17 -3.15
N HIS A 153 -11.67 0.42 -4.37
CA HIS A 153 -11.17 -0.24 -5.57
C HIS A 153 -9.69 0.09 -5.89
N LEU A 154 -9.23 1.31 -5.57
CA LEU A 154 -7.82 1.69 -5.73
C LEU A 154 -6.94 1.02 -4.68
N ASN A 155 -7.43 0.94 -3.43
CA ASN A 155 -6.75 0.19 -2.36
C ASN A 155 -6.58 -1.29 -2.74
N LEU A 156 -7.62 -1.91 -3.33
CA LEU A 156 -7.56 -3.29 -3.82
C LEU A 156 -6.56 -3.47 -4.95
N ARG A 157 -6.49 -2.51 -5.87
CA ARG A 157 -5.50 -2.53 -6.97
C ARG A 157 -4.06 -2.38 -6.47
N LEU A 158 -3.83 -1.62 -5.40
CA LEU A 158 -2.52 -1.45 -4.76
C LEU A 158 -2.12 -2.64 -3.87
N ARG A 159 -3.09 -3.37 -3.32
CA ARG A 159 -2.87 -4.44 -2.32
C ARG A 159 -1.79 -5.46 -2.71
N PRO A 160 -1.71 -6.01 -3.94
CA PRO A 160 -0.66 -6.94 -4.32
C PRO A 160 0.75 -6.35 -4.16
N ARG A 161 0.94 -5.10 -4.56
CA ARG A 161 2.21 -4.40 -4.45
C ARG A 161 2.55 -4.05 -2.99
N ILE A 162 1.54 -3.71 -2.19
CA ILE A 162 1.67 -3.46 -0.75
C ILE A 162 2.09 -4.74 -0.03
N LEU A 163 1.49 -5.88 -0.34
CA LEU A 163 1.84 -7.18 0.25
C LEU A 163 3.24 -7.68 -0.14
N ALA A 164 3.82 -7.16 -1.22
CA ALA A 164 5.20 -7.45 -1.63
C ALA A 164 6.25 -6.60 -0.88
N LEU A 165 5.83 -5.64 -0.05
CA LEU A 165 6.73 -4.82 0.75
C LEU A 165 7.38 -5.63 1.86
N LYS A 166 8.42 -5.05 2.47
CA LYS A 166 9.10 -5.66 3.61
C LYS A 166 8.11 -5.93 4.75
N PRO A 167 8.12 -7.14 5.33
CA PRO A 167 7.33 -7.43 6.52
C PRO A 167 7.53 -6.40 7.63
N GLY A 168 6.43 -5.96 8.24
CA GLY A 168 6.44 -4.89 9.24
C GLY A 168 6.28 -3.47 8.67
N THR A 169 6.26 -3.29 7.35
CA THR A 169 5.83 -2.01 6.75
C THR A 169 4.40 -1.70 7.22
N ARG A 170 4.20 -0.51 7.72
CA ARG A 170 2.91 -0.04 8.29
C ARG A 170 2.13 0.70 7.22
N ILE A 171 0.90 0.27 6.97
CA ILE A 171 0.01 0.88 5.99
C ILE A 171 -1.14 1.53 6.73
N VAL A 172 -1.32 2.83 6.55
CA VAL A 172 -2.37 3.59 7.22
C VAL A 172 -3.31 4.19 6.19
N SER A 173 -4.56 3.78 6.22
CA SER A 173 -5.61 4.31 5.34
C SER A 173 -6.63 5.11 6.11
N HIS A 174 -6.97 6.29 5.60
CA HIS A 174 -8.10 7.08 6.06
C HIS A 174 -9.37 6.55 5.40
N GLU A 175 -10.38 6.22 6.21
CA GLU A 175 -11.74 5.78 5.91
C GLU A 175 -11.84 4.40 5.25
N PHE A 176 -11.10 4.12 4.19
CA PHE A 176 -11.33 2.97 3.33
C PHE A 176 -10.40 1.79 3.61
N ARG A 177 -10.98 0.58 3.53
CA ARG A 177 -10.29 -0.70 3.76
C ARG A 177 -9.67 -1.27 2.48
N MET A 178 -8.97 -2.40 2.63
CA MET A 178 -8.36 -3.19 1.55
C MET A 178 -9.08 -4.53 1.34
N GLY A 179 -10.39 -4.50 1.18
CA GLY A 179 -11.20 -5.70 0.97
C GLY A 179 -11.12 -6.68 2.14
N ARG A 180 -10.88 -7.95 1.83
CA ARG A 180 -10.78 -9.04 2.82
C ARG A 180 -9.59 -8.96 3.75
N TRP A 181 -8.57 -8.18 3.41
CA TRP A 181 -7.46 -7.95 4.33
C TRP A 181 -7.90 -7.06 5.48
N ARG A 182 -8.25 -7.69 6.60
CA ARG A 182 -8.70 -6.97 7.79
C ARG A 182 -7.57 -6.13 8.38
N PRO A 183 -7.83 -4.90 8.85
CA PRO A 183 -6.83 -4.10 9.54
C PRO A 183 -6.39 -4.77 10.85
N ASP A 184 -5.13 -4.61 11.21
CA ASP A 184 -4.59 -5.02 12.52
C ASP A 184 -5.12 -4.12 13.64
N GLU A 185 -5.34 -2.83 13.33
CA GLU A 185 -5.94 -1.86 14.25
C GLU A 185 -6.85 -0.88 13.50
N THR A 186 -7.93 -0.48 14.14
CA THR A 186 -8.85 0.56 13.64
C THR A 186 -9.10 1.58 14.76
N SER A 187 -8.89 2.85 14.44
CA SER A 187 -9.21 3.96 15.32
C SER A 187 -10.30 4.83 14.71
N ARG A 188 -11.29 5.22 15.52
CA ARG A 188 -12.39 6.09 15.11
C ARG A 188 -12.32 7.43 15.83
N ILE A 189 -12.57 8.52 15.09
CA ILE A 189 -12.73 9.87 15.63
C ILE A 189 -13.95 10.48 14.93
N GLY A 190 -15.01 10.72 15.70
CA GLY A 190 -16.32 11.09 15.13
C GLY A 190 -16.82 9.98 14.19
N ASN A 191 -17.21 10.37 12.99
CA ASN A 191 -17.69 9.43 11.95
C ASN A 191 -16.58 8.91 11.04
N ALA A 192 -15.31 9.33 11.24
CA ALA A 192 -14.20 8.93 10.39
C ALA A 192 -13.36 7.83 11.05
N SER A 193 -12.88 6.91 10.22
CA SER A 193 -12.04 5.78 10.61
C SER A 193 -10.62 5.92 10.07
N VAL A 194 -9.65 5.47 10.84
CA VAL A 194 -8.28 5.27 10.39
C VAL A 194 -7.91 3.82 10.65
N HIS A 195 -7.39 3.17 9.63
CA HIS A 195 -7.06 1.75 9.66
C HIS A 195 -5.56 1.55 9.52
N LEU A 196 -5.01 0.61 10.29
CA LEU A 196 -3.61 0.19 10.22
C LEU A 196 -3.52 -1.27 9.80
N TRP A 197 -2.62 -1.57 8.87
CA TRP A 197 -2.16 -2.92 8.55
C TRP A 197 -0.65 -3.00 8.70
N LEU A 198 -0.17 -4.15 9.15
CA LEU A 198 1.23 -4.53 9.12
C LEU A 198 1.43 -5.53 7.98
N VAL A 199 2.30 -5.22 7.04
CA VAL A 199 2.63 -6.18 5.97
C VAL A 199 3.14 -7.46 6.61
N PRO A 200 2.46 -8.61 6.45
CA PRO A 200 2.83 -9.83 7.14
C PRO A 200 4.03 -10.52 6.46
N ALA A 201 4.87 -11.16 7.26
CA ALA A 201 5.85 -12.10 6.73
C ALA A 201 5.13 -13.31 6.12
N ASN A 202 5.69 -13.88 5.06
CA ASN A 202 5.21 -15.13 4.51
C ASN A 202 5.72 -16.31 5.37
N VAL A 203 4.80 -17.00 6.03
CA VAL A 203 5.06 -18.20 6.85
C VAL A 203 4.61 -19.49 6.17
N GLY A 204 4.03 -19.42 4.96
CA GLY A 204 3.53 -20.59 4.22
C GLY A 204 4.60 -21.62 3.92
N GLY A 205 4.19 -22.88 3.76
CA GLY A 205 5.04 -24.02 3.43
C GLY A 205 5.52 -24.81 4.64
N GLN A 206 6.47 -25.71 4.41
CA GLN A 206 6.96 -26.65 5.41
C GLN A 206 8.18 -26.12 6.17
N TRP A 207 8.18 -26.34 7.46
CA TRP A 207 9.24 -25.93 8.37
C TRP A 207 9.71 -27.08 9.24
N GLU A 208 11.00 -27.15 9.48
CA GLU A 208 11.60 -27.94 10.55
C GLU A 208 11.64 -27.07 11.81
N LEU A 209 10.85 -27.43 12.81
CA LEU A 209 10.70 -26.70 14.07
C LEU A 209 11.46 -27.43 15.17
N GLN A 210 12.33 -26.70 15.86
CA GLN A 210 13.15 -27.26 16.95
C GLN A 210 12.89 -26.48 18.23
N PHE A 211 12.57 -27.21 19.30
CA PHE A 211 12.36 -26.65 20.63
C PHE A 211 12.61 -27.71 21.73
N PRO A 212 12.95 -27.30 22.96
CA PRO A 212 13.17 -28.22 24.06
C PRO A 212 11.85 -28.80 24.59
N GLN A 213 11.86 -30.11 24.86
CA GLN A 213 10.86 -30.86 25.61
C GLN A 213 11.50 -31.51 26.87
N ARG A 214 10.68 -32.11 27.73
CA ARG A 214 11.20 -32.79 28.95
C ARG A 214 12.13 -33.96 28.63
N ALA A 215 11.84 -34.70 27.57
CA ALA A 215 12.63 -35.82 27.10
C ALA A 215 13.90 -35.44 26.33
N GLY A 216 14.13 -34.14 26.07
CA GLY A 216 15.22 -33.64 25.27
C GLY A 216 14.72 -32.68 24.15
N PRO A 217 15.61 -32.23 23.27
CA PRO A 217 15.20 -31.35 22.14
C PRO A 217 14.35 -32.12 21.13
N ALA A 218 13.17 -31.57 20.81
CA ALA A 218 12.31 -32.08 19.76
C ALA A 218 12.67 -31.42 18.43
N THR A 219 12.62 -32.20 17.35
CA THR A 219 12.63 -31.68 15.95
C THR A 219 11.38 -32.23 15.28
N VAL A 220 10.49 -31.34 14.91
CA VAL A 220 9.17 -31.70 14.39
C VAL A 220 8.89 -30.92 13.07
N ARG A 221 7.95 -31.43 12.27
CA ARG A 221 7.50 -30.76 11.05
C ARG A 221 6.31 -29.90 11.38
N LEU A 222 6.44 -28.58 11.10
CA LEU A 222 5.34 -27.63 11.04
C LEU A 222 4.97 -27.44 9.57
N ASP A 223 3.74 -27.75 9.19
CA ASP A 223 3.21 -27.54 7.84
C ASP A 223 2.19 -26.42 7.85
N VAL A 224 2.54 -25.28 7.25
CA VAL A 224 1.64 -24.14 7.05
C VAL A 224 1.00 -24.30 5.69
N ALA A 225 -0.15 -24.95 5.65
CA ALA A 225 -0.86 -25.33 4.43
C ALA A 225 -1.40 -24.09 3.68
N ARG A 226 -1.88 -23.08 4.40
CA ARG A 226 -2.39 -21.83 3.84
C ARG A 226 -2.05 -20.66 4.73
N GLN A 227 -1.75 -19.51 4.10
CA GLN A 227 -1.69 -18.22 4.77
C GLN A 227 -2.62 -17.23 4.06
N HIS A 228 -3.60 -16.71 4.79
CA HIS A 228 -4.54 -15.70 4.34
C HIS A 228 -4.24 -14.39 5.09
N PHE A 229 -3.45 -13.50 4.46
CA PHE A 229 -2.90 -12.28 5.06
C PHE A 229 -2.18 -12.56 6.39
N GLN A 230 -2.70 -12.04 7.52
CA GLN A 230 -2.11 -12.21 8.85
C GLN A 230 -2.51 -13.50 9.58
N ASN A 231 -3.37 -14.32 9.00
CA ASN A 231 -3.80 -15.59 9.57
C ASN A 231 -3.25 -16.76 8.75
N PHE A 232 -3.07 -17.93 9.38
CA PHE A 232 -2.64 -19.10 8.66
C PHE A 232 -3.21 -20.38 9.29
N ASP A 233 -3.32 -21.43 8.48
CA ASP A 233 -3.71 -22.77 8.92
C ASP A 233 -2.47 -23.64 8.91
N ALA A 234 -2.20 -24.34 10.02
CA ALA A 234 -1.03 -25.18 10.12
C ALA A 234 -1.25 -26.38 11.04
N ALA A 235 -0.48 -27.45 10.76
CA ALA A 235 -0.38 -28.63 11.59
C ALA A 235 1.08 -28.89 11.99
N VAL A 236 1.27 -29.61 13.12
CA VAL A 236 2.59 -30.05 13.59
C VAL A 236 2.56 -31.55 13.77
N ALA A 237 3.52 -32.25 13.17
CA ALA A 237 3.67 -33.68 13.26
C ALA A 237 4.81 -34.08 14.22
N PHE A 238 4.48 -34.88 15.22
CA PHE A 238 5.36 -35.51 16.19
C PHE A 238 5.37 -37.04 15.91
N GLY A 239 6.22 -37.47 14.99
CA GLY A 239 6.15 -38.87 14.51
C GLY A 239 4.78 -39.19 13.88
N ASP A 240 4.04 -40.12 14.48
CA ASP A 240 2.70 -40.52 14.04
C ASP A 240 1.57 -39.67 14.66
N PHE A 241 1.89 -38.78 15.62
CA PHE A 241 0.93 -37.87 16.22
C PHE A 241 0.92 -36.56 15.50
N GLU A 242 -0.29 -36.08 15.12
CA GLU A 242 -0.47 -34.78 14.48
C GLU A 242 -1.42 -33.90 15.30
N THR A 243 -1.09 -32.62 15.41
CA THR A 243 -1.91 -31.62 16.08
C THR A 243 -2.01 -30.34 15.24
N PHE A 244 -3.16 -29.66 15.30
CA PHE A 244 -3.34 -28.37 14.64
C PHE A 244 -2.91 -27.23 15.55
N VAL A 245 -2.34 -26.19 14.92
CA VAL A 245 -2.02 -24.95 15.64
C VAL A 245 -3.32 -24.19 15.96
N ARG A 246 -3.30 -23.46 17.08
CA ARG A 246 -4.39 -22.63 17.55
C ARG A 246 -3.94 -21.17 17.61
N GLU A 247 -4.89 -20.26 17.42
CA GLU A 247 -4.65 -18.82 17.43
C GLU A 247 -3.46 -18.35 16.57
N PRO A 248 -3.28 -18.92 15.35
CA PRO A 248 -2.15 -18.58 14.51
C PRO A 248 -2.27 -17.15 14.00
N LYS A 249 -1.22 -16.33 14.15
CA LYS A 249 -1.19 -14.95 13.72
C LYS A 249 0.21 -14.52 13.30
N VAL A 250 0.26 -13.72 12.20
CA VAL A 250 1.45 -13.00 11.77
C VAL A 250 1.15 -11.51 11.83
N ALA A 251 1.94 -10.74 12.58
CA ALA A 251 1.86 -9.29 12.65
C ALA A 251 3.23 -8.72 12.26
N GLY A 252 3.32 -8.18 11.04
CA GLY A 252 4.61 -7.83 10.47
C GLY A 252 5.53 -9.04 10.36
N ASP A 253 6.68 -8.99 10.96
CA ASP A 253 7.64 -10.10 11.05
C ASP A 253 7.46 -10.98 12.30
N GLN A 254 6.48 -10.68 13.16
CA GLN A 254 6.20 -11.47 14.35
C GLN A 254 5.19 -12.56 14.05
N VAL A 255 5.49 -13.78 14.45
CA VAL A 255 4.58 -14.93 14.37
C VAL A 255 4.24 -15.43 15.77
N ARG A 256 2.97 -15.78 15.96
CA ARG A 256 2.48 -16.42 17.19
C ARG A 256 1.54 -17.54 16.84
N PHE A 257 1.66 -18.67 17.58
CA PHE A 257 0.71 -19.77 17.54
C PHE A 257 0.83 -20.62 18.81
N ASP A 258 -0.23 -21.34 19.12
CA ASP A 258 -0.31 -22.29 20.21
C ASP A 258 -0.52 -23.71 19.66
N LEU A 259 0.01 -24.72 20.32
CA LEU A 259 -0.26 -26.13 20.05
C LEU A 259 -0.27 -26.95 21.33
N THR A 260 -0.91 -28.13 21.29
CA THR A 260 -0.75 -29.15 22.32
C THR A 260 0.19 -30.23 21.76
N ASP A 261 1.30 -30.50 22.47
CA ASP A 261 2.25 -31.53 22.05
C ASP A 261 1.75 -32.95 22.33
N GLU A 262 2.53 -33.97 21.95
CA GLU A 262 2.23 -35.40 22.12
C GLU A 262 2.07 -35.81 23.58
N ASP A 263 2.71 -35.11 24.51
CA ASP A 263 2.60 -35.33 25.98
C ASP A 263 1.40 -34.57 26.59
N GLY A 264 0.61 -33.89 25.80
CA GLY A 264 -0.56 -33.10 26.24
C GLY A 264 -0.23 -31.72 26.79
N HIS A 265 1.01 -31.21 26.62
CA HIS A 265 1.39 -29.89 27.09
C HIS A 265 0.96 -28.80 26.10
N LEU A 266 0.35 -27.76 26.65
CA LEU A 266 0.01 -26.57 25.90
C LEU A 266 1.25 -25.68 25.71
N ARG A 267 1.67 -25.50 24.47
CA ARG A 267 2.84 -24.71 24.07
C ARG A 267 2.44 -23.46 23.32
N ARG A 268 2.98 -22.32 23.72
CA ARG A 268 2.87 -21.06 22.98
C ARG A 268 4.20 -20.70 22.35
N PHE A 269 4.19 -20.51 21.04
CA PHE A 269 5.35 -20.05 20.26
C PHE A 269 5.18 -18.57 19.91
N THR A 270 6.22 -17.78 20.17
CA THR A 270 6.31 -16.38 19.74
C THR A 270 7.67 -16.16 19.12
N GLY A 271 7.74 -15.76 17.87
CA GLY A 271 9.00 -15.64 17.16
C GLY A 271 9.01 -14.56 16.10
N ARG A 272 10.20 -14.31 15.57
CA ARG A 272 10.44 -13.41 14.44
C ARG A 272 10.80 -14.22 13.21
N VAL A 273 10.13 -13.87 12.10
CA VAL A 273 10.37 -14.44 10.77
C VAL A 273 11.41 -13.58 10.05
N ALA A 274 12.47 -14.22 9.56
CA ALA A 274 13.51 -13.59 8.76
C ALA A 274 13.84 -14.50 7.57
N GLY A 275 13.18 -14.28 6.44
CA GLY A 275 13.26 -15.15 5.27
C GLY A 275 12.84 -16.59 5.61
N ASP A 276 13.76 -17.54 5.46
CA ASP A 276 13.51 -18.97 5.72
C ASP A 276 13.86 -19.41 7.16
N ARG A 277 13.89 -18.48 8.09
CA ARG A 277 14.15 -18.75 9.50
C ARG A 277 13.09 -18.11 10.38
N ILE A 278 12.71 -18.82 11.45
CA ILE A 278 11.95 -18.28 12.58
C ILE A 278 12.78 -18.54 13.83
N THR A 279 12.96 -17.51 14.65
CA THR A 279 13.62 -17.64 15.95
C THR A 279 12.77 -16.97 17.01
N GLY A 280 12.74 -17.57 18.21
CA GLY A 280 11.89 -17.01 19.25
C GLY A 280 11.89 -17.79 20.54
N SER A 281 10.78 -17.71 21.24
CA SER A 281 10.56 -18.38 22.53
C SER A 281 9.33 -19.26 22.48
N VAL A 282 9.44 -20.45 23.03
CA VAL A 282 8.32 -21.33 23.36
C VAL A 282 8.05 -21.26 24.86
N TYR A 283 6.78 -21.23 25.21
CA TYR A 283 6.30 -21.21 26.60
C TYR A 283 5.49 -22.47 26.86
N ASP A 284 5.85 -23.24 27.89
CA ASP A 284 4.99 -24.30 28.43
C ASP A 284 3.94 -23.63 29.34
N LEU A 285 2.69 -23.69 28.95
CA LEU A 285 1.55 -23.13 29.68
C LEU A 285 0.84 -24.14 30.56
N THR A 286 1.34 -25.38 30.60
CA THR A 286 0.78 -26.48 31.39
C THR A 286 1.27 -26.37 32.82
N GLY A 287 0.42 -26.35 33.81
CA GLY A 287 0.82 -26.41 35.24
C GLY A 287 1.07 -25.08 35.94
N GLY A 288 0.58 -23.93 35.41
CA GLY A 288 0.47 -22.67 36.15
C GLY A 288 1.75 -21.82 36.24
N GLY A 289 2.85 -22.23 35.65
CA GLY A 289 4.09 -21.45 35.53
C GLY A 289 4.64 -21.53 34.11
N ALA A 290 4.73 -20.39 33.40
CA ALA A 290 5.26 -20.37 32.06
C ALA A 290 6.79 -20.59 32.06
N VAL A 291 7.24 -21.79 31.75
CA VAL A 291 8.66 -22.08 31.49
C VAL A 291 8.98 -21.64 30.10
N ARG A 292 9.86 -20.64 29.95
CA ARG A 292 10.32 -20.10 28.68
C ARG A 292 11.58 -20.78 28.19
N ALA A 293 11.61 -21.18 26.93
CA ALA A 293 12.80 -21.70 26.29
C ALA A 293 12.95 -21.17 24.85
N PRO A 294 14.14 -21.18 24.27
CA PRO A 294 14.32 -20.78 22.87
C PRO A 294 13.76 -21.82 21.92
N PHE A 295 13.28 -21.40 20.76
CA PHE A 295 13.00 -22.26 19.62
C PHE A 295 13.58 -21.64 18.33
N ASN A 296 13.77 -22.48 17.34
CA ASN A 296 14.04 -22.08 15.98
C ASN A 296 13.26 -22.94 14.98
N ALA A 297 13.02 -22.38 13.80
CA ALA A 297 12.49 -23.13 12.69
C ALA A 297 13.20 -22.73 11.39
N ARG A 298 13.38 -23.71 10.51
CA ARG A 298 13.98 -23.54 9.17
C ARG A 298 12.99 -24.03 8.12
N ARG A 299 12.75 -23.22 7.09
CA ARG A 299 11.88 -23.61 5.98
C ARG A 299 12.54 -24.71 5.15
N LEU A 300 11.74 -25.68 4.73
CA LEU A 300 12.20 -26.85 3.97
C LEU A 300 12.03 -26.75 2.46
N GLY A 301 11.42 -25.69 1.96
CA GLY A 301 11.16 -25.49 0.54
C GLY A 301 10.76 -24.05 0.21
N ALA A 302 10.29 -23.81 -1.00
CA ALA A 302 9.81 -22.51 -1.41
C ALA A 302 8.54 -22.10 -0.65
N ALA A 303 8.42 -20.83 -0.30
CA ALA A 303 7.20 -20.28 0.29
C ALA A 303 6.11 -20.17 -0.78
N PRO A 304 4.91 -20.75 -0.57
CA PRO A 304 3.77 -20.45 -1.42
C PRO A 304 3.36 -18.97 -1.26
N PRO A 305 2.70 -18.36 -2.26
CA PRO A 305 2.22 -17.00 -2.13
C PRO A 305 1.16 -16.89 -1.03
N ILE A 306 1.13 -15.74 -0.34
CA ILE A 306 0.06 -15.42 0.60
C ILE A 306 -1.27 -15.34 -0.17
N GLU A 307 -2.32 -16.01 0.30
CA GLU A 307 -3.65 -15.91 -0.33
C GLU A 307 -4.16 -14.47 -0.29
N GLY A 308 -4.68 -13.99 -1.42
CA GLY A 308 -5.11 -12.61 -1.60
C GLY A 308 -3.98 -11.64 -2.01
N SER A 309 -2.73 -12.13 -2.19
CA SER A 309 -1.63 -11.32 -2.73
C SER A 309 -1.69 -11.13 -4.25
N GLY A 310 -2.52 -11.89 -4.95
CA GLY A 310 -2.80 -11.67 -6.37
C GLY A 310 -3.75 -10.47 -6.61
N PRO A 311 -4.05 -10.16 -7.87
CA PRO A 311 -5.08 -9.17 -8.21
C PRO A 311 -6.41 -9.51 -7.51
N ALA A 312 -7.11 -8.48 -7.02
CA ALA A 312 -8.43 -8.69 -6.42
C ALA A 312 -9.41 -9.22 -7.48
N ALA A 313 -10.26 -10.16 -7.09
CA ALA A 313 -11.36 -10.60 -7.94
C ALA A 313 -12.39 -9.45 -8.08
N ASP A 314 -13.00 -9.31 -9.26
CA ASP A 314 -13.95 -8.21 -9.55
C ASP A 314 -15.09 -8.13 -8.52
N ASN A 315 -15.57 -9.28 -8.02
CA ASN A 315 -16.61 -9.36 -6.99
C ASN A 315 -16.17 -8.84 -5.61
N GLU A 316 -14.88 -8.72 -5.34
CA GLU A 316 -14.38 -8.17 -4.07
C GLU A 316 -14.53 -6.64 -4.02
N ALA A 317 -14.46 -5.98 -5.18
CA ALA A 317 -14.67 -4.54 -5.28
C ALA A 317 -16.16 -4.15 -5.11
N GLU A 318 -17.07 -4.98 -5.62
CA GLU A 318 -18.52 -4.73 -5.53
C GLU A 318 -19.07 -4.89 -4.11
N SER A 319 -18.54 -5.81 -3.31
CA SER A 319 -19.00 -6.06 -1.94
C SER A 319 -18.65 -4.93 -0.95
N LEU A 320 -17.75 -4.02 -1.30
CA LEU A 320 -17.30 -2.91 -0.44
C LEU A 320 -18.15 -1.64 -0.55
N GLY A 321 -19.07 -1.59 -1.51
CA GLY A 321 -20.00 -0.46 -1.70
C GLY A 321 -21.26 -0.49 -0.84
N THR A 322 -21.45 -1.53 -0.01
CA THR A 322 -22.69 -1.79 0.76
C THR A 322 -22.52 -1.83 2.29
N GLU A 323 -21.32 -1.45 2.84
CA GLU A 323 -21.10 -1.36 4.30
C GLU A 323 -20.88 0.08 4.79
#